data_9f0089aa062b80157b085081e2cd4b78
#
_entry.id   9f0089aa062b80157b085081e2cd4b78
#
_cell.length_a   1.000
_cell.length_b   1.000
_cell.length_c   1.000
_cell.angle_alpha   90.00
_cell.angle_beta   90.00
_cell.angle_gamma   90.00
#
_symmetry.space_group_name_H-M   'P 1'
#
loop_
_entity.id
_entity.type
_entity.pdbx_description
1 polymer ?
#
loop_
_entity_poly.entity_id
_entity_poly.type
_entity_poly.pdbx_seq_one_letter_code
_entity_poly.pdbx_strand_id
1 'polypeptide(L)'
;MIRLNDIVVKFGDFTALHGINVHVKEGEFFTFLGPSGCGKTTTLRTITGFIEPVEGAVVVKDRDITHVPIEDRNIGIVFQSYALFPTMTVYDNIAFGLKVKKAKRAEIDQRVRDIARKVDLSDEQLQKAVSQLSGGQQQRVAIARALVTNPAIICMDEPLSNLDAKLRVQLRNELKKMQKDFGITTIYVTHDQEEALTLSDRIAVFNKGVIEQIGTPNE
;
A
#
# COMPACT_ATOMS: atom_id res chain seq x y z
N MET A 1 9.03 -3.66 12.79
CA MET A 1 8.36 -4.43 11.71
C MET A 1 9.10 -4.32 10.39
N ILE A 2 9.32 -3.13 9.85
CA ILE A 2 10.07 -2.87 8.61
C ILE A 2 11.28 -2.01 8.94
N ARG A 3 12.45 -2.36 8.42
CA ARG A 3 13.65 -1.51 8.47
C ARG A 3 14.22 -1.35 7.06
N LEU A 4 14.52 -0.13 6.70
CA LEU A 4 15.33 0.25 5.55
C LEU A 4 16.67 0.72 6.10
N ASN A 5 17.75 0.09 5.67
CA ASN A 5 19.09 0.39 6.12
C ASN A 5 19.91 0.87 4.92
N ASP A 6 20.24 2.15 4.90
CA ASP A 6 21.10 2.81 3.90
C ASP A 6 20.72 2.50 2.44
N ILE A 7 19.41 2.55 2.13
CA ILE A 7 18.90 2.22 0.78
C ILE A 7 19.34 3.25 -0.25
N VAL A 8 20.11 2.81 -1.22
CA VAL A 8 20.51 3.59 -2.41
C VAL A 8 19.89 2.97 -3.65
N VAL A 9 19.23 3.82 -4.47
CA VAL A 9 18.66 3.41 -5.75
C VAL A 9 19.21 4.31 -6.85
N LYS A 10 19.67 3.70 -7.94
CA LYS A 10 20.20 4.40 -9.13
C LYS A 10 19.45 3.95 -10.39
N PHE A 11 19.26 4.88 -11.31
CA PHE A 11 18.76 4.64 -12.68
C PHE A 11 19.80 5.21 -13.66
N GLY A 12 20.66 4.35 -14.18
CA GLY A 12 21.85 4.78 -14.90
C GLY A 12 22.73 5.67 -14.01
N ASP A 13 23.06 6.87 -14.48
CA ASP A 13 23.87 7.84 -13.73
C ASP A 13 23.07 8.64 -12.69
N PHE A 14 21.75 8.55 -12.70
CA PHE A 14 20.88 9.29 -11.78
C PHE A 14 20.66 8.49 -10.48
N THR A 15 21.07 9.09 -9.34
CA THR A 15 20.76 8.53 -8.02
C THR A 15 19.40 9.06 -7.55
N ALA A 16 18.43 8.17 -7.39
CA ALA A 16 17.07 8.50 -6.97
C ALA A 16 16.89 8.48 -5.46
N LEU A 17 17.62 7.62 -4.75
CA LEU A 17 17.62 7.53 -3.29
C LEU A 17 19.06 7.53 -2.78
N HIS A 18 19.34 8.35 -1.75
CA HIS A 18 20.67 8.63 -1.24
C HIS A 18 20.86 8.13 0.21
N GLY A 19 20.69 6.81 0.45
CA GLY A 19 20.88 6.24 1.78
C GLY A 19 19.67 6.41 2.69
N ILE A 20 18.51 5.89 2.27
CA ILE A 20 17.27 5.98 3.05
C ILE A 20 17.33 5.04 4.25
N ASN A 21 17.12 5.61 5.44
CA ASN A 21 17.00 4.90 6.70
C ASN A 21 15.60 5.13 7.31
N VAL A 22 14.84 4.04 7.51
CA VAL A 22 13.49 4.08 8.08
C VAL A 22 13.28 2.89 8.99
N HIS A 23 12.59 3.11 10.11
CA HIS A 23 12.09 2.04 10.95
C HIS A 23 10.58 2.23 11.18
N VAL A 24 9.76 1.30 10.66
CA VAL A 24 8.31 1.24 10.84
C VAL A 24 7.98 0.16 11.87
N LYS A 25 7.16 0.50 12.87
CA LYS A 25 6.71 -0.42 13.93
C LYS A 25 5.58 -1.31 13.42
N GLU A 26 5.32 -2.40 14.12
CA GLU A 26 4.18 -3.27 13.82
C GLU A 26 2.85 -2.55 14.11
N GLY A 27 1.87 -2.67 13.20
CA GLY A 27 0.58 -1.99 13.30
C GLY A 27 0.61 -0.47 13.11
N GLU A 28 1.77 0.11 12.79
CA GLU A 28 1.93 1.55 12.57
C GLU A 28 1.36 1.98 11.20
N PHE A 29 0.71 3.13 11.17
CA PHE A 29 0.38 3.86 9.94
C PHE A 29 1.49 4.86 9.68
N PHE A 30 2.42 4.53 8.79
CA PHE A 30 3.61 5.31 8.49
C PHE A 30 3.50 5.96 7.12
N THR A 31 3.66 7.27 7.03
CA THR A 31 3.50 8.01 5.77
C THR A 31 4.83 8.56 5.24
N PHE A 32 5.03 8.40 3.92
CA PHE A 32 6.03 9.12 3.15
C PHE A 32 5.38 10.36 2.53
N LEU A 33 5.76 11.54 3.00
CA LEU A 33 5.25 12.84 2.55
C LEU A 33 6.32 13.59 1.77
N GLY A 34 5.94 14.29 0.71
CA GLY A 34 6.83 15.17 -0.03
C GLY A 34 6.36 15.47 -1.44
N PRO A 35 7.02 16.35 -2.18
CA PRO A 35 6.65 16.71 -3.54
C PRO A 35 6.78 15.53 -4.51
N SER A 36 6.16 15.66 -5.69
CA SER A 36 6.29 14.65 -6.75
C SER A 36 7.76 14.51 -7.18
N GLY A 37 8.19 13.27 -7.42
CA GLY A 37 9.56 12.97 -7.85
C GLY A 37 10.63 12.99 -6.76
N CYS A 38 10.29 13.17 -5.48
CA CYS A 38 11.29 13.22 -4.38
C CYS A 38 11.74 11.85 -3.86
N GLY A 39 11.28 10.72 -4.43
CA GLY A 39 11.74 9.38 -4.05
C GLY A 39 10.76 8.50 -3.27
N LYS A 40 9.57 9.00 -2.88
CA LYS A 40 8.57 8.24 -2.08
C LYS A 40 8.13 6.93 -2.75
N THR A 41 7.61 7.02 -3.98
CA THR A 41 7.19 5.85 -4.76
C THR A 41 8.35 4.91 -5.06
N THR A 42 9.56 5.44 -5.29
CA THR A 42 10.78 4.64 -5.47
C THR A 42 11.08 3.83 -4.20
N THR A 43 11.01 4.46 -3.03
CA THR A 43 11.19 3.78 -1.73
C THR A 43 10.12 2.72 -1.50
N LEU A 44 8.85 3.03 -1.77
CA LEU A 44 7.76 2.06 -1.66
C LEU A 44 7.97 0.86 -2.62
N ARG A 45 8.40 1.11 -3.85
CA ARG A 45 8.70 0.06 -4.85
C ARG A 45 9.91 -0.78 -4.45
N THR A 46 10.88 -0.22 -3.73
CA THR A 46 12.00 -0.98 -3.16
C THR A 46 11.53 -1.91 -2.05
N ILE A 47 10.66 -1.44 -1.15
CA ILE A 47 10.07 -2.28 -0.09
C ILE A 47 9.28 -3.43 -0.70
N THR A 48 8.51 -3.17 -1.73
CA THR A 48 7.64 -4.16 -2.38
C THR A 48 8.35 -5.09 -3.35
N GLY A 49 9.60 -4.76 -3.76
CA GLY A 49 10.44 -5.59 -4.61
C GLY A 49 10.34 -5.30 -6.12
N PHE A 50 9.65 -4.23 -6.50
CA PHE A 50 9.65 -3.77 -7.90
C PHE A 50 10.96 -3.11 -8.33
N ILE A 51 11.73 -2.60 -7.37
CA ILE A 51 13.03 -1.99 -7.58
C ILE A 51 14.01 -2.63 -6.60
N GLU A 52 15.13 -3.08 -7.12
CA GLU A 52 16.24 -3.59 -6.32
C GLU A 52 17.21 -2.44 -6.01
N PRO A 53 17.57 -2.21 -4.74
CA PRO A 53 18.53 -1.18 -4.38
C PRO A 53 19.95 -1.60 -4.80
N VAL A 54 20.80 -0.63 -5.14
CA VAL A 54 22.20 -0.90 -5.45
C VAL A 54 23.04 -1.04 -4.17
N GLU A 55 22.58 -0.45 -3.07
CA GLU A 55 23.19 -0.55 -1.74
C GLU A 55 22.08 -0.57 -0.68
N GLY A 56 22.40 -1.15 0.48
CA GLY A 56 21.50 -1.22 1.62
C GLY A 56 20.66 -2.47 1.68
N ALA A 57 19.78 -2.55 2.68
CA ALA A 57 18.96 -3.71 2.93
C ALA A 57 17.52 -3.37 3.34
N VAL A 58 16.56 -4.15 2.86
CA VAL A 58 15.15 -4.14 3.28
C VAL A 58 14.91 -5.32 4.21
N VAL A 59 14.58 -5.03 5.47
CA VAL A 59 14.37 -6.07 6.49
C VAL A 59 12.93 -6.02 6.99
N VAL A 60 12.24 -7.17 6.99
CA VAL A 60 10.88 -7.33 7.52
C VAL A 60 10.86 -8.45 8.55
N LYS A 61 10.39 -8.17 9.78
CA LYS A 61 10.37 -9.15 10.89
C LYS A 61 11.72 -9.85 11.07
N ASP A 62 12.80 -9.06 11.07
CA ASP A 62 14.19 -9.52 11.20
C ASP A 62 14.72 -10.45 10.08
N ARG A 63 13.93 -10.61 9.00
CA ARG A 63 14.35 -11.29 7.78
C ARG A 63 14.74 -10.26 6.72
N ASP A 64 15.92 -10.38 6.16
CA ASP A 64 16.32 -9.64 4.96
C ASP A 64 15.51 -10.13 3.76
N ILE A 65 14.80 -9.20 3.11
CA ILE A 65 13.98 -9.47 1.93
C ILE A 65 14.47 -8.70 0.69
N THR A 66 15.66 -8.11 0.75
CA THR A 66 16.19 -7.24 -0.31
C THR A 66 16.13 -7.92 -1.69
N HIS A 67 16.53 -9.19 -1.77
CA HIS A 67 16.56 -9.97 -3.01
C HIS A 67 15.41 -11.01 -3.10
N VAL A 68 14.42 -10.93 -2.20
CA VAL A 68 13.25 -11.81 -2.25
C VAL A 68 12.31 -11.36 -3.35
N PRO A 69 11.84 -12.25 -4.26
CA PRO A 69 10.87 -11.92 -5.30
C PRO A 69 9.57 -11.34 -4.73
N ILE A 70 8.89 -10.50 -5.51
CA ILE A 70 7.67 -9.78 -5.10
C ILE A 70 6.60 -10.72 -4.53
N GLU A 71 6.35 -11.84 -5.23
CA GLU A 71 5.35 -12.85 -4.89
C GLU A 71 5.58 -13.51 -3.53
N ASP A 72 6.84 -13.54 -3.08
CA ASP A 72 7.25 -14.19 -1.82
C ASP A 72 7.38 -13.21 -0.64
N ARG A 73 7.26 -11.90 -0.88
CA ARG A 73 7.33 -10.87 0.17
C ARG A 73 6.09 -10.80 1.04
N ASN A 74 4.96 -11.31 0.56
CA ASN A 74 3.65 -11.25 1.23
C ASN A 74 3.27 -9.83 1.69
N ILE A 75 3.47 -8.85 0.83
CA ILE A 75 3.12 -7.44 1.02
C ILE A 75 1.93 -7.11 0.11
N GLY A 76 0.87 -6.55 0.67
CA GLY A 76 -0.27 -6.04 -0.11
C GLY A 76 0.09 -4.69 -0.75
N ILE A 77 -0.38 -4.45 -1.98
CA ILE A 77 -0.10 -3.21 -2.71
C ILE A 77 -1.39 -2.63 -3.28
N VAL A 78 -1.58 -1.32 -3.07
CA VAL A 78 -2.61 -0.50 -3.72
C VAL A 78 -1.89 0.59 -4.51
N PHE A 79 -2.06 0.57 -5.83
CA PHE A 79 -1.48 1.55 -6.74
C PHE A 79 -2.38 2.79 -6.88
N GLN A 80 -1.81 3.91 -7.29
CA GLN A 80 -2.51 5.15 -7.57
C GLN A 80 -3.66 4.99 -8.59
N SER A 81 -3.46 4.17 -9.62
CA SER A 81 -4.50 3.85 -10.63
C SER A 81 -5.42 2.69 -10.21
N TYR A 82 -5.28 2.19 -8.97
CA TYR A 82 -5.90 0.95 -8.45
C TYR A 82 -5.45 -0.32 -9.18
N ALA A 83 -5.00 -0.25 -10.42
CA ALA A 83 -4.53 -1.35 -11.28
C ALA A 83 -5.49 -2.56 -11.25
N LEU A 84 -6.82 -2.30 -11.29
CA LEU A 84 -7.83 -3.36 -11.35
C LEU A 84 -7.84 -3.98 -12.76
N PHE A 85 -8.13 -5.27 -12.80
CA PHE A 85 -8.27 -5.99 -14.06
C PHE A 85 -9.64 -5.66 -14.70
N PRO A 86 -9.69 -4.89 -15.78
CA PRO A 86 -10.94 -4.33 -16.30
C PRO A 86 -11.89 -5.39 -16.89
N THR A 87 -11.35 -6.52 -17.32
CA THR A 87 -12.09 -7.66 -17.90
C THR A 87 -12.63 -8.63 -16.87
N MET A 88 -12.29 -8.45 -15.60
CA MET A 88 -12.70 -9.32 -14.50
C MET A 88 -13.83 -8.67 -13.68
N THR A 89 -14.63 -9.52 -13.05
CA THR A 89 -15.58 -9.06 -12.03
C THR A 89 -14.86 -8.53 -10.79
N VAL A 90 -15.59 -7.83 -9.92
CA VAL A 90 -15.09 -7.43 -8.59
C VAL A 90 -14.62 -8.65 -7.81
N TYR A 91 -15.44 -9.71 -7.79
CA TYR A 91 -15.08 -10.98 -7.13
C TYR A 91 -13.76 -11.54 -7.65
N ASP A 92 -13.59 -11.61 -8.97
CA ASP A 92 -12.38 -12.17 -9.58
C ASP A 92 -11.13 -11.31 -9.33
N ASN A 93 -11.29 -9.98 -9.30
CA ASN A 93 -10.21 -9.08 -8.91
C ASN A 93 -9.74 -9.37 -7.47
N ILE A 94 -10.66 -9.48 -6.52
CA ILE A 94 -10.33 -9.78 -5.12
C ILE A 94 -9.73 -11.17 -4.99
N ALA A 95 -10.31 -12.17 -5.66
CA ALA A 95 -9.88 -13.57 -5.60
C ALA A 95 -8.51 -13.82 -6.25
N PHE A 96 -8.01 -12.89 -7.07
CA PHE A 96 -6.86 -13.13 -7.95
C PHE A 96 -5.63 -13.67 -7.20
N GLY A 97 -5.21 -13.01 -6.12
CA GLY A 97 -4.04 -13.43 -5.36
C GLY A 97 -4.19 -14.83 -4.72
N LEU A 98 -5.41 -15.19 -4.29
CA LEU A 98 -5.69 -16.52 -3.74
C LEU A 98 -5.67 -17.59 -4.83
N LYS A 99 -6.16 -17.26 -6.04
CA LYS A 99 -6.10 -18.18 -7.20
C LYS A 99 -4.65 -18.45 -7.61
N VAL A 100 -3.80 -17.42 -7.64
CA VAL A 100 -2.36 -17.57 -7.92
C VAL A 100 -1.69 -18.47 -6.88
N LYS A 101 -2.04 -18.32 -5.59
CA LYS A 101 -1.59 -19.20 -4.51
C LYS A 101 -2.23 -20.59 -4.51
N LYS A 102 -3.07 -20.92 -5.51
CA LYS A 102 -3.77 -22.21 -5.66
C LYS A 102 -4.61 -22.60 -4.44
N ALA A 103 -5.21 -21.61 -3.75
CA ALA A 103 -6.12 -21.87 -2.63
C ALA A 103 -7.35 -22.64 -3.09
N LYS A 104 -7.98 -23.39 -2.18
CA LYS A 104 -9.19 -24.18 -2.47
C LYS A 104 -10.39 -23.26 -2.75
N ARG A 105 -11.26 -23.63 -3.67
CA ARG A 105 -12.43 -22.82 -4.09
C ARG A 105 -13.30 -22.36 -2.91
N ALA A 106 -13.55 -23.24 -1.96
CA ALA A 106 -14.36 -22.88 -0.76
C ALA A 106 -13.66 -21.84 0.11
N GLU A 107 -12.33 -21.92 0.28
CA GLU A 107 -11.53 -20.93 1.00
C GLU A 107 -11.52 -19.58 0.27
N ILE A 108 -11.38 -19.59 -1.06
CA ILE A 108 -11.44 -18.36 -1.87
C ILE A 108 -12.80 -17.67 -1.67
N ASP A 109 -13.93 -18.40 -1.82
CA ASP A 109 -15.25 -17.81 -1.70
C ASP A 109 -15.49 -17.22 -0.30
N GLN A 110 -15.10 -17.94 0.75
CA GLN A 110 -15.19 -17.45 2.11
C GLN A 110 -14.39 -16.18 2.33
N ARG A 111 -13.08 -16.17 1.97
CA ARG A 111 -12.19 -15.03 2.18
C ARG A 111 -12.63 -13.81 1.38
N VAL A 112 -13.06 -13.99 0.13
CA VAL A 112 -13.54 -12.90 -0.72
C VAL A 112 -14.78 -12.24 -0.11
N ARG A 113 -15.77 -13.03 0.35
CA ARG A 113 -16.98 -12.49 0.99
C ARG A 113 -16.66 -11.82 2.33
N ASP A 114 -15.75 -12.40 3.10
CA ASP A 114 -15.37 -11.85 4.40
C ASP A 114 -14.65 -10.49 4.24
N ILE A 115 -13.70 -10.40 3.29
CA ILE A 115 -13.01 -9.12 3.05
C ILE A 115 -13.95 -8.09 2.42
N ALA A 116 -14.82 -8.48 1.48
CA ALA A 116 -15.80 -7.60 0.86
C ALA A 116 -16.71 -6.92 1.89
N ARG A 117 -17.23 -7.68 2.84
CA ARG A 117 -18.03 -7.13 3.97
C ARG A 117 -17.25 -6.12 4.80
N LYS A 118 -15.98 -6.41 5.08
CA LYS A 118 -15.12 -5.51 5.88
C LYS A 118 -14.76 -4.19 5.17
N VAL A 119 -14.84 -4.16 3.85
CA VAL A 119 -14.62 -2.93 3.06
C VAL A 119 -15.92 -2.36 2.48
N ASP A 120 -17.07 -2.74 3.02
CA ASP A 120 -18.42 -2.29 2.62
C ASP A 120 -18.72 -2.49 1.12
N LEU A 121 -18.38 -3.66 0.59
CA LEU A 121 -18.81 -4.13 -0.73
C LEU A 121 -19.92 -5.17 -0.60
N SER A 122 -21.05 -4.93 -1.27
CA SER A 122 -22.18 -5.86 -1.26
C SER A 122 -21.97 -7.07 -2.16
N ASP A 123 -22.73 -8.15 -1.90
CA ASP A 123 -22.72 -9.36 -2.74
C ASP A 123 -23.13 -9.05 -4.21
N GLU A 124 -24.03 -8.07 -4.41
CA GLU A 124 -24.41 -7.61 -5.75
C GLU A 124 -23.23 -6.95 -6.46
N GLN A 125 -22.45 -6.12 -5.76
CA GLN A 125 -21.26 -5.47 -6.31
C GLN A 125 -20.17 -6.46 -6.68
N LEU A 126 -20.05 -7.58 -5.97
CA LEU A 126 -19.07 -8.63 -6.29
C LEU A 126 -19.26 -9.21 -7.71
N GLN A 127 -20.50 -9.23 -8.21
CA GLN A 127 -20.81 -9.76 -9.55
C GLN A 127 -20.63 -8.73 -10.68
N LYS A 128 -20.46 -7.45 -10.35
CA LYS A 128 -20.30 -6.39 -11.35
C LYS A 128 -18.91 -6.37 -11.99
N ALA A 129 -18.82 -5.85 -13.21
CA ALA A 129 -17.54 -5.45 -13.78
C ALA A 129 -17.01 -4.23 -13.03
N VAL A 130 -15.69 -4.11 -12.86
CA VAL A 130 -15.08 -2.99 -12.13
C VAL A 130 -15.39 -1.61 -12.78
N SER A 131 -15.61 -1.58 -14.09
CA SER A 131 -16.01 -0.37 -14.83
C SER A 131 -17.40 0.18 -14.47
N GLN A 132 -18.24 -0.61 -13.80
CA GLN A 132 -19.57 -0.22 -13.34
C GLN A 132 -19.54 0.40 -11.93
N LEU A 133 -18.38 0.47 -11.31
CA LEU A 133 -18.20 0.99 -9.96
C LEU A 133 -17.74 2.45 -9.97
N SER A 134 -18.15 3.21 -8.94
CA SER A 134 -17.58 4.53 -8.66
C SER A 134 -16.10 4.45 -8.27
N GLY A 135 -15.37 5.57 -8.36
CA GLY A 135 -13.95 5.62 -7.99
C GLY A 135 -13.68 5.12 -6.56
N GLY A 136 -14.51 5.53 -5.59
CA GLY A 136 -14.39 5.04 -4.21
C GLY A 136 -14.66 3.55 -4.06
N GLN A 137 -15.63 3.00 -4.82
CA GLN A 137 -15.87 1.57 -4.85
C GLN A 137 -14.70 0.80 -5.47
N GLN A 138 -14.13 1.31 -6.56
CA GLN A 138 -12.92 0.73 -7.19
C GLN A 138 -11.73 0.72 -6.22
N GLN A 139 -11.54 1.79 -5.46
CA GLN A 139 -10.52 1.84 -4.41
C GLN A 139 -10.75 0.75 -3.35
N ARG A 140 -11.99 0.56 -2.87
CA ARG A 140 -12.32 -0.51 -1.90
C ARG A 140 -12.03 -1.90 -2.47
N VAL A 141 -12.27 -2.11 -3.77
CA VAL A 141 -11.90 -3.37 -4.45
C VAL A 141 -10.38 -3.55 -4.46
N ALA A 142 -9.61 -2.51 -4.76
CA ALA A 142 -8.14 -2.58 -4.75
C ALA A 142 -7.58 -2.90 -3.36
N ILE A 143 -8.15 -2.30 -2.31
CA ILE A 143 -7.79 -2.57 -0.93
C ILE A 143 -8.18 -4.02 -0.55
N ALA A 144 -9.39 -4.47 -0.88
CA ALA A 144 -9.83 -5.84 -0.63
C ALA A 144 -8.91 -6.86 -1.31
N ARG A 145 -8.53 -6.61 -2.57
CA ARG A 145 -7.57 -7.44 -3.32
C ARG A 145 -6.22 -7.51 -2.63
N ALA A 146 -5.73 -6.39 -2.10
CA ALA A 146 -4.46 -6.35 -1.39
C ALA A 146 -4.51 -7.09 -0.04
N LEU A 147 -5.66 -7.05 0.66
CA LEU A 147 -5.83 -7.62 2.00
C LEU A 147 -6.27 -9.08 2.02
N VAL A 148 -6.91 -9.61 0.95
CA VAL A 148 -7.51 -10.96 0.93
C VAL A 148 -6.50 -12.08 1.20
N THR A 149 -5.22 -11.86 0.86
CA THR A 149 -4.12 -12.80 1.12
C THR A 149 -3.59 -12.74 2.55
N ASN A 150 -4.18 -11.88 3.40
CA ASN A 150 -3.78 -11.62 4.78
C ASN A 150 -2.30 -11.24 4.91
N PRO A 151 -1.86 -10.17 4.22
CA PRO A 151 -0.47 -9.71 4.32
C PRO A 151 -0.19 -9.09 5.68
N ALA A 152 1.07 -9.10 6.12
CA ALA A 152 1.49 -8.42 7.35
C ALA A 152 1.65 -6.91 7.15
N ILE A 153 1.84 -6.48 5.91
CA ILE A 153 2.11 -5.10 5.51
C ILE A 153 1.25 -4.77 4.30
N ILE A 154 0.68 -3.57 4.28
CA ILE A 154 0.07 -2.98 3.09
C ILE A 154 0.81 -1.70 2.70
N CYS A 155 1.13 -1.57 1.43
CA CYS A 155 1.73 -0.39 0.82
C CYS A 155 0.72 0.29 -0.09
N MET A 156 0.50 1.59 0.07
CA MET A 156 -0.45 2.37 -0.71
C MET A 156 0.24 3.57 -1.37
N ASP A 157 0.24 3.60 -2.70
CA ASP A 157 0.86 4.67 -3.49
C ASP A 157 -0.21 5.67 -3.94
N GLU A 158 -0.32 6.81 -3.26
CA GLU A 158 -1.27 7.89 -3.51
C GLU A 158 -2.73 7.43 -3.78
N PRO A 159 -3.31 6.57 -2.92
CA PRO A 159 -4.56 5.88 -3.24
C PRO A 159 -5.81 6.78 -3.27
N LEU A 160 -5.71 8.03 -2.81
CA LEU A 160 -6.81 9.00 -2.79
C LEU A 160 -6.67 10.10 -3.84
N SER A 161 -5.56 10.17 -4.58
CA SER A 161 -5.24 11.28 -5.49
C SER A 161 -6.24 11.46 -6.64
N ASN A 162 -6.88 10.39 -7.10
CA ASN A 162 -7.83 10.40 -8.22
C ASN A 162 -9.28 10.69 -7.81
N LEU A 163 -9.52 11.08 -6.56
CA LEU A 163 -10.86 11.30 -6.00
C LEU A 163 -11.15 12.78 -5.80
N ASP A 164 -12.43 13.15 -5.88
CA ASP A 164 -12.88 14.48 -5.50
C ASP A 164 -12.68 14.76 -4.00
N ALA A 165 -12.63 16.04 -3.62
CA ALA A 165 -12.30 16.47 -2.27
C ALA A 165 -13.24 15.90 -1.19
N LYS A 166 -14.55 15.81 -1.46
CA LYS A 166 -15.54 15.32 -0.50
C LYS A 166 -15.36 13.82 -0.25
N LEU A 167 -15.23 13.05 -1.32
CA LEU A 167 -15.02 11.60 -1.26
C LEU A 167 -13.68 11.27 -0.63
N ARG A 168 -12.63 12.07 -0.89
CA ARG A 168 -11.30 11.92 -0.28
C ARG A 168 -11.37 12.02 1.24
N VAL A 169 -12.06 13.03 1.79
CA VAL A 169 -12.22 13.19 3.24
C VAL A 169 -12.94 11.99 3.87
N GLN A 170 -14.01 11.52 3.24
CA GLN A 170 -14.76 10.34 3.72
C GLN A 170 -13.85 9.10 3.74
N LEU A 171 -13.21 8.77 2.61
CA LEU A 171 -12.40 7.57 2.47
C LEU A 171 -11.13 7.60 3.32
N ARG A 172 -10.58 8.78 3.61
CA ARG A 172 -9.49 8.94 4.55
C ARG A 172 -9.84 8.39 5.93
N ASN A 173 -11.01 8.76 6.46
CA ASN A 173 -11.47 8.25 7.76
C ASN A 173 -11.72 6.73 7.73
N GLU A 174 -12.28 6.22 6.63
CA GLU A 174 -12.49 4.79 6.43
C GLU A 174 -11.16 4.01 6.38
N LEU A 175 -10.13 4.55 5.71
CA LEU A 175 -8.80 3.94 5.66
C LEU A 175 -8.16 3.83 7.05
N LYS A 176 -8.22 4.90 7.87
CA LYS A 176 -7.68 4.85 9.24
C LYS A 176 -8.40 3.85 10.11
N LYS A 177 -9.74 3.81 10.01
CA LYS A 177 -10.56 2.82 10.73
C LYS A 177 -10.18 1.40 10.29
N MET A 178 -10.15 1.16 8.99
CA MET A 178 -9.83 -0.14 8.41
C MET A 178 -8.43 -0.62 8.84
N GLN A 179 -7.41 0.24 8.79
CA GLN A 179 -6.07 -0.09 9.25
C GLN A 179 -6.04 -0.55 10.71
N LYS A 180 -6.82 0.14 11.60
CA LYS A 180 -6.95 -0.24 13.01
C LYS A 180 -7.69 -1.56 13.19
N ASP A 181 -8.81 -1.75 12.49
CA ASP A 181 -9.65 -2.96 12.58
C ASP A 181 -8.89 -4.22 12.11
N PHE A 182 -8.00 -4.09 11.14
CA PHE A 182 -7.14 -5.18 10.67
C PHE A 182 -5.83 -5.31 11.47
N GLY A 183 -5.43 -4.31 12.25
CA GLY A 183 -4.15 -4.26 12.95
C GLY A 183 -2.94 -4.33 12.01
N ILE A 184 -3.10 -3.91 10.74
CA ILE A 184 -2.09 -4.08 9.70
C ILE A 184 -1.09 -2.93 9.69
N THR A 185 0.19 -3.25 9.49
CA THR A 185 1.24 -2.23 9.27
C THR A 185 1.04 -1.61 7.90
N THR A 186 0.92 -0.29 7.85
CA THR A 186 0.62 0.45 6.63
C THR A 186 1.74 1.41 6.27
N ILE A 187 2.23 1.35 5.03
CA ILE A 187 3.06 2.37 4.41
C ILE A 187 2.19 3.13 3.41
N TYR A 188 2.10 4.43 3.60
CA TYR A 188 1.25 5.31 2.81
C TYR A 188 2.10 6.37 2.12
N VAL A 189 1.93 6.55 0.83
CA VAL A 189 2.61 7.60 0.06
C VAL A 189 1.58 8.66 -0.30
N THR A 190 1.90 9.92 -0.04
CA THR A 190 1.09 11.05 -0.45
C THR A 190 1.94 12.32 -0.64
N HIS A 191 1.42 13.28 -1.37
CA HIS A 191 1.90 14.65 -1.42
C HIS A 191 0.97 15.63 -0.67
N ASP A 192 -0.15 15.12 -0.14
CA ASP A 192 -1.15 15.89 0.59
C ASP A 192 -0.82 15.90 2.09
N GLN A 193 -0.54 17.09 2.63
CA GLN A 193 -0.20 17.27 4.04
C GLN A 193 -1.36 16.93 4.97
N GLU A 194 -2.59 17.24 4.56
CA GLU A 194 -3.78 16.97 5.37
C GLU A 194 -4.02 15.46 5.52
N GLU A 195 -3.79 14.68 4.46
CA GLU A 195 -3.81 13.21 4.53
C GLU A 195 -2.75 12.71 5.50
N ALA A 196 -1.50 13.16 5.35
CA ALA A 196 -0.40 12.75 6.20
C ALA A 196 -0.66 13.05 7.68
N LEU A 197 -1.08 14.27 8.01
CA LEU A 197 -1.34 14.69 9.39
C LEU A 197 -2.53 13.96 10.03
N THR A 198 -3.54 13.59 9.24
CA THR A 198 -4.76 12.94 9.76
C THR A 198 -4.61 11.43 9.94
N LEU A 199 -3.92 10.77 9.00
CA LEU A 199 -3.83 9.32 8.95
C LEU A 199 -2.70 8.74 9.79
N SER A 200 -1.58 9.47 9.89
CA SER A 200 -0.30 8.87 10.29
C SER A 200 -0.11 8.81 11.80
N ASP A 201 0.56 7.77 12.23
CA ASP A 201 1.18 7.72 13.56
C ASP A 201 2.56 8.39 13.52
N ARG A 202 3.29 8.22 12.38
CA ARG A 202 4.54 8.94 12.08
C ARG A 202 4.64 9.22 10.58
N ILE A 203 5.39 10.28 10.26
CA ILE A 203 5.58 10.80 8.91
C ILE A 203 7.09 10.91 8.65
N ALA A 204 7.54 10.45 7.48
CA ALA A 204 8.85 10.75 6.93
C ALA A 204 8.69 11.79 5.82
N VAL A 205 9.32 12.94 5.98
CA VAL A 205 9.32 14.03 4.99
C VAL A 205 10.45 13.82 4.02
N PHE A 206 10.11 13.59 2.75
CA PHE A 206 11.05 13.35 1.65
C PHE A 206 11.34 14.64 0.88
N ASN A 207 12.61 14.83 0.50
CA ASN A 207 13.05 15.87 -0.39
C ASN A 207 14.25 15.37 -1.21
N LYS A 208 14.17 15.43 -2.55
CA LYS A 208 15.28 15.11 -3.49
C LYS A 208 16.04 13.81 -3.14
N GLY A 209 15.31 12.74 -2.87
CA GLY A 209 15.90 11.42 -2.62
C GLY A 209 16.48 11.19 -1.22
N VAL A 210 16.24 12.12 -0.27
CA VAL A 210 16.62 11.97 1.13
C VAL A 210 15.40 12.15 2.05
N ILE A 211 15.51 11.70 3.29
CA ILE A 211 14.54 12.00 4.35
C ILE A 211 15.10 13.15 5.19
N GLU A 212 14.36 14.25 5.22
CA GLU A 212 14.74 15.45 5.98
C GLU A 212 14.38 15.30 7.45
N GLN A 213 13.22 14.69 7.74
CA GLN A 213 12.71 14.52 9.10
C GLN A 213 11.81 13.28 9.19
N ILE A 214 11.82 12.64 10.34
CA ILE A 214 10.82 11.64 10.75
C ILE A 214 10.28 12.05 12.11
N GLY A 215 8.95 12.21 12.22
CA GLY A 215 8.29 12.62 13.46
C GLY A 215 6.83 12.20 13.51
N THR A 216 6.17 12.52 14.59
CA THR A 216 4.72 12.44 14.74
C THR A 216 4.05 13.64 14.05
N PRO A 217 2.73 13.60 13.77
CA PRO A 217 2.01 14.76 13.20
C PRO A 217 2.10 16.06 14.03
N ASN A 218 2.45 15.98 15.31
CA ASN A 218 2.55 17.14 16.21
C ASN A 218 3.98 17.72 16.29
N GLU A 219 4.99 17.03 15.80
CA GLU A 219 6.39 17.48 15.69
C GLU A 219 6.67 18.19 14.37
#